data_f8ca93689b97301f9a5461077a3c970f
#
_entry.id   f8ca93689b97301f9a5461077a3c970f
#
_cell.length_a   1.000
_cell.length_b   1.000
_cell.length_c   1.000
_cell.angle_alpha   90.00
_cell.angle_beta   90.00
_cell.angle_gamma   90.00
#
_symmetry.space_group_name_H-M   'P 1'
#
loop_
_entity.id
_entity.type
_entity.pdbx_description
1 polymer ?
#
loop_
_entity_poly.entity_id
_entity_poly.type
_entity_poly.pdbx_seq_one_letter_code
_entity_poly.pdbx_strand_id
1 'polypeptide(L)'
;MKTVDVVVVGAGPAGSAAAITLAEAGVDVLVVDKARFPRDKICGDGLTTGALRHLEELGLEVDSVGSWKAAQHCWIRSPAGRTTRFSMPDGPGHYMAVAPRRDLDSALVDLARK
;
A
#
# COMPACT_ATOMS: atom_id res chain seq x y z
N MET A 1 13.24 -22.78 -21.00
CA MET A 1 12.07 -21.84 -20.85
C MET A 1 11.51 -22.03 -19.44
N LYS A 2 11.33 -20.94 -18.72
CA LYS A 2 10.67 -20.98 -17.41
C LYS A 2 9.15 -20.89 -17.61
N THR A 3 8.40 -21.78 -17.01
CA THR A 3 6.94 -21.78 -17.01
C THR A 3 6.45 -21.37 -15.63
N VAL A 4 5.45 -20.51 -15.59
CA VAL A 4 4.76 -20.09 -14.36
C VAL A 4 3.26 -20.19 -14.56
N ASP A 5 2.50 -20.27 -13.47
CA ASP A 5 1.03 -20.36 -13.55
C ASP A 5 0.39 -19.01 -13.90
N VAL A 6 0.94 -17.91 -13.34
CA VAL A 6 0.40 -16.56 -13.50
C VAL A 6 1.52 -15.56 -13.73
N VAL A 7 1.31 -14.66 -14.69
CA VAL A 7 2.16 -13.48 -14.88
C VAL A 7 1.37 -12.24 -14.47
N VAL A 8 1.90 -11.49 -13.51
CA VAL A 8 1.34 -10.19 -13.08
C VAL A 8 2.14 -9.08 -13.74
N VAL A 9 1.50 -8.26 -14.53
CA VAL A 9 2.12 -7.12 -15.22
C VAL A 9 1.84 -5.85 -14.43
N GLY A 10 2.90 -5.29 -13.87
CA GLY A 10 2.85 -4.14 -12.96
C GLY A 10 3.04 -4.54 -11.50
N ALA A 11 4.08 -4.01 -10.87
CA ALA A 11 4.44 -4.28 -9.48
C ALA A 11 4.07 -3.10 -8.55
N GLY A 12 3.06 -2.32 -8.90
CA GLY A 12 2.45 -1.34 -8.01
C GLY A 12 1.65 -2.03 -6.90
N PRO A 13 0.90 -1.29 -6.06
CA PRO A 13 0.16 -1.87 -4.95
C PRO A 13 -0.78 -3.01 -5.35
N ALA A 14 -1.53 -2.83 -6.43
CA ALA A 14 -2.47 -3.86 -6.90
C ALA A 14 -1.75 -5.13 -7.37
N GLY A 15 -0.72 -4.98 -8.18
CA GLY A 15 0.05 -6.13 -8.70
C GLY A 15 0.82 -6.85 -7.59
N SER A 16 1.43 -6.11 -6.68
CA SER A 16 2.11 -6.70 -5.52
C SER A 16 1.13 -7.43 -4.60
N ALA A 17 -0.04 -6.85 -4.32
CA ALA A 17 -1.08 -7.51 -3.52
C ALA A 17 -1.58 -8.81 -4.18
N ALA A 18 -1.83 -8.78 -5.48
CA ALA A 18 -2.24 -9.96 -6.24
C ALA A 18 -1.17 -11.06 -6.19
N ALA A 19 0.10 -10.69 -6.39
CA ALA A 19 1.22 -11.62 -6.36
C ALA A 19 1.39 -12.27 -4.99
N ILE A 20 1.32 -11.49 -3.91
CA ILE A 20 1.43 -12.01 -2.54
C ILE A 20 0.30 -13.00 -2.27
N THR A 21 -0.93 -12.62 -2.57
CA THR A 21 -2.12 -13.45 -2.34
C THR A 21 -2.07 -14.75 -3.13
N LEU A 22 -1.66 -14.70 -4.39
CA LEU A 22 -1.50 -15.90 -5.22
C LEU A 22 -0.39 -16.80 -4.71
N ALA A 23 0.75 -16.24 -4.34
CA ALA A 23 1.87 -17.01 -3.81
C ALA A 23 1.53 -17.70 -2.48
N GLU A 24 0.79 -17.03 -1.60
CA GLU A 24 0.28 -17.63 -0.36
C GLU A 24 -0.67 -18.79 -0.62
N ALA A 25 -1.39 -18.76 -1.74
CA ALA A 25 -2.24 -19.85 -2.19
C ALA A 25 -1.47 -20.97 -2.93
N GLY A 26 -0.16 -20.90 -2.99
CA GLY A 26 0.68 -21.91 -3.63
C GLY A 26 0.79 -21.80 -5.16
N VAL A 27 0.40 -20.68 -5.73
CA VAL A 27 0.47 -20.43 -7.18
C VAL A 27 1.87 -19.92 -7.55
N ASP A 28 2.46 -20.46 -8.61
CA ASP A 28 3.74 -19.97 -9.13
C ASP A 28 3.54 -18.69 -9.94
N VAL A 29 4.03 -17.57 -9.41
CA VAL A 29 3.76 -16.23 -9.93
C VAL A 29 5.03 -15.54 -10.40
N LEU A 30 4.98 -14.96 -11.59
CA LEU A 30 6.00 -14.05 -12.09
C LEU A 30 5.42 -12.63 -12.13
N VAL A 31 6.08 -11.68 -11.45
CA VAL A 31 5.73 -10.26 -11.52
C VAL A 31 6.74 -9.55 -12.42
N VAL A 32 6.23 -8.77 -13.36
CA VAL A 32 7.05 -7.94 -14.24
C VAL A 32 6.63 -6.47 -14.16
N ASP A 33 7.59 -5.56 -14.20
CA ASP A 33 7.33 -4.12 -14.24
C ASP A 33 8.34 -3.44 -15.16
N LYS A 34 7.90 -2.39 -15.83
CA LYS A 34 8.77 -1.57 -16.69
C LYS A 34 9.76 -0.71 -15.91
N ALA A 35 9.46 -0.44 -14.63
CA ALA A 35 10.28 0.38 -13.75
C ALA A 35 11.17 -0.48 -12.86
N ARG A 36 12.23 0.14 -12.36
CA ARG A 36 13.06 -0.39 -11.28
C ARG A 36 12.65 0.29 -9.98
N PHE A 37 12.44 -0.50 -8.93
CA PHE A 37 12.10 0.03 -7.61
C PHE A 37 13.35 0.33 -6.78
N PRO A 38 13.38 1.37 -5.97
CA PRO A 38 12.26 2.30 -5.72
C PRO A 38 12.01 3.25 -6.91
N ARG A 39 10.73 3.56 -7.13
CA ARG A 39 10.29 4.55 -8.13
C ARG A 39 9.11 5.35 -7.57
N ASP A 40 8.96 6.58 -7.99
CA ASP A 40 7.79 7.38 -7.61
C ASP A 40 6.60 7.15 -8.53
N LYS A 41 5.43 7.51 -8.06
CA LYS A 41 4.17 7.46 -8.81
C LYS A 41 3.29 8.62 -8.35
N ILE A 42 2.73 9.38 -9.28
CA ILE A 42 1.83 10.49 -8.95
C ILE A 42 0.62 9.96 -8.19
N CYS A 43 0.46 10.43 -6.95
CA CYS A 43 -0.61 10.03 -6.05
C CYS A 43 -0.69 11.02 -4.88
N GLY A 44 -1.86 11.14 -4.26
CA GLY A 44 -2.02 11.92 -3.02
C GLY A 44 -1.47 11.25 -1.77
N ASP A 45 -0.93 10.03 -1.89
CA ASP A 45 -0.23 9.28 -0.84
C ASP A 45 -1.09 8.93 0.39
N GLY A 46 -2.38 9.26 0.37
CA GLY A 46 -3.30 8.98 1.47
C GLY A 46 -3.77 7.52 1.48
N LEU A 47 -3.78 6.92 2.65
CA LEU A 47 -4.25 5.56 2.87
C LEU A 47 -5.49 5.60 3.77
N THR A 48 -6.58 5.02 3.27
CA THR A 48 -7.84 4.87 4.01
C THR A 48 -7.76 3.70 5.00
N THR A 49 -8.69 3.64 5.93
CA THR A 49 -8.81 2.51 6.86
C THR A 49 -8.91 1.18 6.12
N GLY A 50 -9.71 1.11 5.05
CA GLY A 50 -9.82 -0.11 4.23
C GLY A 50 -8.50 -0.53 3.59
N ALA A 51 -7.75 0.42 3.04
CA ALA A 51 -6.42 0.15 2.49
C ALA A 51 -5.46 -0.36 3.56
N LEU A 52 -5.48 0.24 4.75
CA LEU A 52 -4.63 -0.19 5.87
C LEU A 52 -4.93 -1.62 6.32
N ARG A 53 -6.22 -2.01 6.36
CA ARG A 53 -6.60 -3.40 6.70
C ARG A 53 -6.05 -4.39 5.68
N HIS A 54 -6.14 -4.07 4.38
CA HIS A 54 -5.57 -4.92 3.34
C HIS A 54 -4.04 -5.04 3.45
N LEU A 55 -3.33 -3.95 3.75
CA LEU A 55 -1.89 -3.99 3.96
C LEU A 55 -1.50 -4.87 5.16
N GLU A 56 -2.27 -4.79 6.25
CA GLU A 56 -2.08 -5.67 7.41
C GLU A 56 -2.30 -7.13 7.05
N GLU A 57 -3.36 -7.45 6.30
CA GLU A 57 -3.66 -8.82 5.84
C GLU A 57 -2.56 -9.39 4.95
N LEU A 58 -1.90 -8.55 4.15
CA LEU A 58 -0.75 -8.95 3.33
C LEU A 58 0.52 -9.15 4.15
N GLY A 59 0.54 -8.73 5.41
CA GLY A 59 1.71 -8.84 6.29
C GLY A 59 2.70 -7.70 6.18
N LEU A 60 2.28 -6.53 5.66
CA LEU A 60 3.16 -5.37 5.59
C LEU A 60 3.39 -4.78 6.98
N GLU A 61 4.65 -4.72 7.39
CA GLU A 61 5.07 -4.03 8.61
C GLU A 61 5.24 -2.53 8.30
N VAL A 62 4.56 -1.67 9.06
CA VAL A 62 4.62 -0.21 8.83
C VAL A 62 6.03 0.36 8.97
N ASP A 63 6.85 -0.24 9.83
CA ASP A 63 8.25 0.16 10.03
C ASP A 63 9.13 -0.11 8.79
N SER A 64 8.67 -0.94 7.86
CA SER A 64 9.35 -1.16 6.59
C SER A 64 9.16 -0.01 5.59
N VAL A 65 8.25 0.92 5.89
CA VAL A 65 7.98 2.10 5.06
C VAL A 65 8.59 3.32 5.72
N GLY A 66 9.74 3.78 5.23
CA GLY A 66 10.59 4.75 5.90
C GLY A 66 9.97 6.13 6.15
N SER A 67 8.95 6.51 5.41
CA SER A 67 8.28 7.82 5.52
C SER A 67 6.81 7.71 5.92
N TRP A 68 6.43 6.62 6.56
CA TRP A 68 5.09 6.39 7.07
C TRP A 68 4.70 7.43 8.12
N LYS A 69 3.51 8.02 7.96
CA LYS A 69 2.91 8.92 8.96
C LYS A 69 1.46 8.55 9.20
N ALA A 70 1.15 8.18 10.44
CA ALA A 70 -0.23 8.02 10.86
C ALA A 70 -0.91 9.39 10.95
N ALA A 71 -2.10 9.54 10.39
CA ALA A 71 -2.90 10.75 10.51
C ALA A 71 -3.73 10.68 11.78
N GLN A 72 -3.69 11.74 12.60
CA GLN A 72 -4.45 11.83 13.85
C GLN A 72 -5.77 12.56 13.68
N HIS A 73 -5.88 13.42 12.66
CA HIS A 73 -7.07 14.23 12.39
C HIS A 73 -7.39 14.25 10.91
N CYS A 74 -8.68 14.35 10.62
CA CYS A 74 -9.20 14.59 9.28
C CYS A 74 -9.93 15.92 9.25
N TRP A 75 -9.61 16.78 8.29
CA TRP A 75 -10.28 18.04 8.07
C TRP A 75 -11.12 17.94 6.81
N ILE A 76 -12.40 18.29 6.93
CA ILE A 76 -13.32 18.36 5.80
C ILE A 76 -13.74 19.81 5.63
N ARG A 77 -13.55 20.35 4.43
CA ARG A 77 -13.97 21.70 4.08
C ARG A 77 -15.01 21.64 2.97
N SER A 78 -16.17 22.26 3.21
CA SER A 78 -17.21 22.39 2.20
C SER A 78 -16.84 23.46 1.15
N PRO A 79 -17.48 23.44 -0.04
CA PRO A 79 -17.31 24.51 -1.03
C PRO A 79 -17.67 25.91 -0.50
N ALA A 80 -18.59 26.00 0.47
CA ALA A 80 -18.96 27.24 1.13
C ALA A 80 -17.98 27.71 2.22
N GLY A 81 -16.87 26.99 2.41
CA GLY A 81 -15.81 27.35 3.35
C GLY A 81 -16.02 26.88 4.78
N ARG A 82 -17.06 26.11 5.07
CA ARG A 82 -17.24 25.49 6.40
C ARG A 82 -16.23 24.38 6.58
N THR A 83 -15.56 24.36 7.72
CA THR A 83 -14.54 23.35 8.05
C THR A 83 -14.94 22.56 9.27
N THR A 84 -14.83 21.24 9.20
CA THR A 84 -15.01 20.33 10.33
C THR A 84 -13.77 19.48 10.50
N ARG A 85 -13.36 19.29 11.75
CA ARG A 85 -12.23 18.43 12.13
C ARG A 85 -12.74 17.20 12.87
N PHE A 86 -12.27 16.03 12.45
CA PHE A 86 -12.51 14.78 13.14
C PHE A 86 -11.19 14.23 13.68
N SER A 87 -11.19 13.76 14.92
CA SER A 87 -10.08 12.97 15.43
C SER A 87 -10.22 11.52 15.00
N MET A 88 -9.12 10.88 14.66
CA MET A 88 -9.11 9.44 14.44
C MET A 88 -9.33 8.70 15.77
N PRO A 89 -9.94 7.51 15.74
CA PRO A 89 -10.15 6.74 16.96
C PRO A 89 -8.85 6.48 17.71
N ASP A 90 -8.93 6.52 19.04
CA ASP A 90 -7.84 6.11 19.92
C ASP A 90 -7.81 4.58 20.03
N GLY A 91 -6.62 4.02 20.24
CA GLY A 91 -6.45 2.59 20.45
C GLY A 91 -5.49 1.94 19.45
N PRO A 92 -5.37 0.61 19.50
CA PRO A 92 -4.47 -0.10 18.60
C PRO A 92 -4.92 -0.04 17.15
N GLY A 93 -3.96 0.02 16.24
CA GLY A 93 -4.16 0.06 14.80
C GLY A 93 -4.09 1.47 14.21
N HIS A 94 -4.08 1.52 12.91
CA HIS A 94 -4.06 2.74 12.13
C HIS A 94 -5.38 2.91 11.38
N TYR A 95 -5.92 4.12 11.36
CA TYR A 95 -7.19 4.43 10.69
C TYR A 95 -7.00 5.28 9.45
N MET A 96 -5.98 6.11 9.44
CA MET A 96 -5.53 6.84 8.26
C MET A 96 -4.02 7.03 8.34
N ALA A 97 -3.36 6.96 7.20
CA ALA A 97 -1.94 7.21 7.09
C ALA A 97 -1.58 7.89 5.78
N VAL A 98 -0.40 8.45 5.73
CA VAL A 98 0.22 9.00 4.53
C VAL A 98 1.55 8.30 4.32
N ALA A 99 1.74 7.75 3.13
CA ALA A 99 3.01 7.12 2.75
C ALA A 99 3.30 7.42 1.28
N PRO A 100 4.40 8.11 0.96
CA PRO A 100 4.80 8.33 -0.42
C PRO A 100 4.88 7.02 -1.19
N ARG A 101 4.36 7.02 -2.40
CA ARG A 101 4.30 5.82 -3.26
C ARG A 101 5.66 5.22 -3.53
N ARG A 102 6.71 6.04 -3.56
CA ARG A 102 8.07 5.55 -3.68
C ARG A 102 8.43 4.53 -2.59
N ASP A 103 8.09 4.84 -1.35
CA ASP A 103 8.44 4.02 -0.20
C ASP A 103 7.45 2.88 0.00
N LEU A 104 6.14 3.16 -0.12
CA LEU A 104 5.10 2.15 0.02
C LEU A 104 5.22 1.06 -1.03
N ASP A 105 5.33 1.45 -2.29
CA ASP A 105 5.39 0.50 -3.40
C ASP A 105 6.67 -0.35 -3.33
N SER A 106 7.79 0.25 -2.93
CA SER A 106 9.04 -0.48 -2.72
C SER A 106 8.93 -1.51 -1.60
N ALA A 107 8.31 -1.15 -0.47
CA ALA A 107 8.08 -2.06 0.64
C ALA A 107 7.18 -3.25 0.23
N LEU A 108 6.14 -2.99 -0.56
CA LEU A 108 5.27 -4.05 -1.08
C LEU A 108 6.00 -4.98 -2.06
N VAL A 109 6.84 -4.44 -2.93
CA VAL A 109 7.67 -5.27 -3.83
C VAL A 109 8.62 -6.14 -3.04
N ASP A 110 9.26 -5.60 -2.00
CA ASP A 110 10.16 -6.37 -1.14
C ASP A 110 9.41 -7.48 -0.39
N LEU A 111 8.20 -7.20 0.07
CA LEU A 111 7.32 -8.21 0.68
C LEU A 111 6.95 -9.31 -0.32
N ALA A 112 6.61 -8.94 -1.55
CA ALA A 112 6.26 -9.90 -2.60
C ALA A 112 7.42 -10.82 -3.02
N ARG A 113 8.67 -10.39 -2.81
CA ARG A 113 9.87 -11.18 -3.10
C ARG A 113 10.16 -12.28 -2.07
N LYS A 114 9.54 -12.20 -0.93
CA LYS A 114 9.66 -13.22 0.11
C LYS A 114 8.71 -14.39 -0.14
#